data_afbea26f2d8f5eab85a62f16cfeeed7b
#
_entry.id   afbea26f2d8f5eab85a62f16cfeeed7b
#
_cell.length_a   1.000
_cell.length_b   1.000
_cell.length_c   1.000
_cell.angle_alpha   90.00
_cell.angle_beta   90.00
_cell.angle_gamma   90.00
#
_symmetry.space_group_name_H-M   'P 1'
#
loop_
_entity.id
_entity.type
_entity.pdbx_description
1 polymer ?
#
loop_
_entity_poly.entity_id
_entity_poly.type
_entity_poly.pdbx_seq_one_letter_code
_entity_poly.pdbx_strand_id
1 'polypeptide(L)'
;MKTKKVFAALFASFMIAASVSAFDGATFWKEYGGGIKNGDNIVHIGASLNLYGFNVNGSYEKAVHINNMLPFTFGGIAGFTFASGGSYINVDALAKYHFNFGVEPLDVYAGVMLGAYGAFPRGYDPRFNFDYGGFVGATWFFTDKMGVTLEGGHPYWLNAKFTLKF
;
A
#
# COMPACT_ATOMS: atom_id res chain seq x y z
N MET A 1 15.08 -19.96 -6.38
CA MET A 1 13.66 -20.07 -5.97
C MET A 1 13.45 -20.27 -4.46
N LYS A 2 14.40 -20.80 -3.68
CA LYS A 2 14.25 -21.04 -2.21
C LYS A 2 14.36 -19.77 -1.35
N THR A 3 15.14 -18.79 -1.73
CA THR A 3 15.39 -17.55 -0.96
C THR A 3 14.17 -16.64 -0.83
N LYS A 4 13.32 -16.55 -1.86
CA LYS A 4 12.10 -15.72 -1.84
C LYS A 4 11.05 -16.22 -0.84
N LYS A 5 10.96 -17.54 -0.64
CA LYS A 5 10.04 -18.16 0.32
C LYS A 5 10.49 -17.95 1.77
N VAL A 6 11.80 -17.91 2.01
CA VAL A 6 12.39 -17.67 3.34
C VAL A 6 12.16 -16.21 3.77
N PHE A 7 12.31 -15.24 2.86
CA PHE A 7 12.04 -13.83 3.14
C PHE A 7 10.57 -13.56 3.45
N ALA A 8 9.65 -14.17 2.69
CA ALA A 8 8.21 -14.04 2.96
C ALA A 8 7.82 -14.67 4.30
N ALA A 9 8.40 -15.82 4.66
CA ALA A 9 8.14 -16.48 5.92
C ALA A 9 8.73 -15.71 7.12
N LEU A 10 9.94 -15.16 6.99
CA LEU A 10 10.57 -14.30 8.00
C LEU A 10 9.79 -12.99 8.21
N PHE A 11 9.31 -12.38 7.13
CA PHE A 11 8.51 -11.15 7.20
C PHE A 11 7.14 -11.42 7.85
N ALA A 12 6.47 -12.52 7.47
CA ALA A 12 5.22 -12.94 8.10
C ALA A 12 5.41 -13.29 9.59
N SER A 13 6.51 -13.95 9.96
CA SER A 13 6.84 -14.28 11.35
C SER A 13 7.16 -13.04 12.18
N PHE A 14 7.86 -12.05 11.61
CA PHE A 14 8.13 -10.77 12.27
C PHE A 14 6.84 -9.97 12.48
N MET A 15 5.94 -9.98 11.50
CA MET A 15 4.61 -9.35 11.58
C MET A 15 3.75 -9.98 12.68
N ILE A 16 3.75 -11.30 12.80
CA ILE A 16 3.00 -12.03 13.83
C ILE A 16 3.64 -11.82 15.21
N ALA A 17 4.96 -11.86 15.35
CA ALA A 17 5.65 -11.64 16.60
C ALA A 17 5.50 -10.21 17.13
N ALA A 18 5.51 -9.21 16.25
CA ALA A 18 5.27 -7.81 16.63
C ALA A 18 3.82 -7.58 17.08
N SER A 19 2.86 -8.37 16.59
CA SER A 19 1.44 -8.25 16.95
C SER A 19 1.07 -8.99 18.26
N VAL A 20 1.89 -9.92 18.74
CA VAL A 20 1.54 -10.80 19.87
C VAL A 20 2.22 -10.41 21.19
N SER A 21 3.30 -9.60 21.16
CA SER A 21 3.98 -9.22 22.39
C SER A 21 3.30 -8.04 23.10
N ALA A 22 2.42 -8.33 24.04
CA ALA A 22 1.97 -7.44 25.15
C ALA A 22 1.51 -6.03 24.73
N PHE A 23 0.81 -5.92 23.62
CA PHE A 23 0.31 -4.65 23.14
C PHE A 23 -1.15 -4.51 23.57
N ASP A 24 -1.42 -3.61 24.51
CA ASP A 24 -2.77 -3.06 24.63
C ASP A 24 -3.00 -2.13 23.42
N GLY A 25 -3.36 -2.75 22.29
CA GLY A 25 -3.53 -2.06 21.02
C GLY A 25 -4.55 -0.92 21.09
N ALA A 26 -5.55 -1.03 21.94
CA ALA A 26 -6.58 0.00 22.10
C ALA A 26 -6.00 1.25 22.77
N THR A 27 -5.17 1.08 23.80
CA THR A 27 -4.51 2.21 24.49
C THR A 27 -3.44 2.82 23.60
N PHE A 28 -2.65 2.01 22.92
CA PHE A 28 -1.60 2.49 22.01
C PHE A 28 -2.16 3.36 20.88
N TRP A 29 -3.21 2.90 20.20
CA TRP A 29 -3.84 3.69 19.13
C TRP A 29 -4.54 4.94 19.65
N LYS A 30 -5.04 4.91 20.88
CA LYS A 30 -5.71 6.04 21.50
C LYS A 30 -4.75 7.12 21.98
N GLU A 31 -3.58 6.73 22.50
CA GLU A 31 -2.59 7.65 23.07
C GLU A 31 -1.54 8.13 22.06
N TYR A 32 -1.18 7.28 21.09
CA TYR A 32 -0.12 7.56 20.12
C TYR A 32 -0.62 7.67 18.68
N GLY A 33 -1.90 7.86 18.48
CA GLY A 33 -2.63 7.83 17.22
C GLY A 33 -1.76 8.05 15.99
N GLY A 34 -1.43 7.01 15.29
CA GLY A 34 -0.84 7.12 13.96
C GLY A 34 -1.72 8.01 13.09
N GLY A 35 -1.16 8.81 12.23
CA GLY A 35 -1.85 9.85 11.46
C GLY A 35 -3.20 9.49 10.81
N ILE A 36 -3.65 8.23 10.90
CA ILE A 36 -4.89 7.70 10.31
C ILE A 36 -5.85 7.27 11.39
N LYS A 37 -7.07 7.84 11.38
CA LYS A 37 -8.14 7.57 12.34
C LYS A 37 -9.20 6.68 11.72
N ASN A 38 -9.94 5.95 12.56
CA ASN A 38 -11.09 5.16 12.10
C ASN A 38 -12.10 6.04 11.36
N GLY A 39 -12.45 5.65 10.14
CA GLY A 39 -13.38 6.37 9.29
C GLY A 39 -12.73 7.38 8.33
N ASP A 40 -11.43 7.68 8.46
CA ASP A 40 -10.72 8.54 7.52
C ASP A 40 -10.82 7.98 6.09
N ASN A 41 -10.98 8.88 5.15
CA ASN A 41 -10.87 8.59 3.72
C ASN A 41 -9.52 9.12 3.25
N ILE A 42 -8.81 8.31 2.48
CA ILE A 42 -7.46 8.61 2.05
C ILE A 42 -7.38 8.48 0.53
N VAL A 43 -6.86 9.51 -0.11
CA VAL A 43 -6.59 9.51 -1.55
C VAL A 43 -5.10 9.65 -1.74
N HIS A 44 -4.55 8.82 -2.61
CA HIS A 44 -3.17 8.94 -3.07
C HIS A 44 -3.13 9.14 -4.57
N ILE A 45 -2.25 10.02 -5.03
CA ILE A 45 -1.92 10.20 -6.44
C ILE A 45 -0.42 10.19 -6.57
N GLY A 46 0.11 9.38 -7.46
CA GLY A 46 1.56 9.24 -7.56
C GLY A 46 2.07 8.61 -8.82
N ALA A 47 3.37 8.38 -8.79
CA ALA A 47 4.10 7.76 -9.87
C ALA A 47 5.08 6.73 -9.34
N SER A 48 5.31 5.69 -10.12
CA SER A 48 6.18 4.59 -9.75
C SER A 48 7.05 4.11 -10.90
N LEU A 49 8.14 3.46 -10.53
CA LEU A 49 8.93 2.63 -11.41
C LEU A 49 8.56 1.16 -11.16
N ASN A 50 8.34 0.42 -12.20
CA ASN A 50 8.14 -1.02 -12.17
C ASN A 50 9.04 -1.72 -13.21
N LEU A 51 8.99 -3.05 -13.25
CA LEU A 51 9.79 -3.84 -14.21
C LEU A 51 9.54 -3.49 -15.68
N TYR A 52 8.38 -2.93 -15.99
CA TYR A 52 7.94 -2.68 -17.35
C TYR A 52 8.14 -1.24 -17.81
N GLY A 53 8.26 -0.30 -16.85
CA GLY A 53 8.42 1.11 -17.19
C GLY A 53 7.98 2.07 -16.10
N PHE A 54 7.54 3.25 -16.52
CA PHE A 54 7.02 4.31 -15.67
C PHE A 54 5.50 4.18 -15.53
N ASN A 55 5.02 4.24 -14.30
CA ASN A 55 3.59 4.14 -13.99
C ASN A 55 3.11 5.42 -13.32
N VAL A 56 1.90 5.85 -13.64
CA VAL A 56 1.11 6.82 -12.87
C VAL A 56 -0.08 6.10 -12.25
N ASN A 57 -0.38 6.39 -11.00
CA ASN A 57 -1.41 5.69 -10.27
C ASN A 57 -2.17 6.59 -9.30
N GLY A 58 -3.37 6.15 -8.95
CA GLY A 58 -4.16 6.75 -7.90
C GLY A 58 -4.87 5.68 -7.09
N SER A 59 -5.01 5.89 -5.80
CA SER A 59 -5.78 5.01 -4.91
C SER A 59 -6.74 5.80 -4.03
N TYR A 60 -7.83 5.14 -3.67
CA TYR A 60 -8.76 5.57 -2.64
C TYR A 60 -8.88 4.47 -1.60
N GLU A 61 -8.82 4.86 -0.34
CA GLU A 61 -8.84 3.96 0.80
C GLU A 61 -9.73 4.51 1.91
N LYS A 62 -10.35 3.61 2.66
CA LYS A 62 -11.08 3.93 3.87
C LYS A 62 -10.45 3.24 5.07
N ALA A 63 -10.20 4.00 6.11
CA ALA A 63 -9.68 3.48 7.38
C ALA A 63 -10.79 2.79 8.18
N VAL A 64 -10.50 1.57 8.62
CA VAL A 64 -11.39 0.73 9.42
C VAL A 64 -10.59 0.12 10.56
N HIS A 65 -10.90 0.49 11.79
CA HIS A 65 -10.27 -0.11 12.97
C HIS A 65 -11.13 -1.29 13.45
N ILE A 66 -10.67 -2.51 13.21
CA ILE A 66 -11.37 -3.71 13.62
C ILE A 66 -11.26 -3.84 15.15
N ASN A 67 -12.40 -3.91 15.84
CA ASN A 67 -12.50 -3.94 17.30
C ASN A 67 -11.76 -2.78 18.00
N ASN A 68 -11.60 -1.64 17.35
CA ASN A 68 -10.80 -0.49 17.81
C ASN A 68 -9.33 -0.81 18.14
N MET A 69 -8.82 -1.94 17.66
CA MET A 69 -7.47 -2.42 17.96
C MET A 69 -6.61 -2.60 16.72
N LEU A 70 -7.19 -3.02 15.61
CA LEU A 70 -6.46 -3.37 14.40
C LEU A 70 -6.72 -2.34 13.30
N PRO A 71 -5.76 -1.45 13.03
CA PRO A 71 -5.91 -0.39 12.05
C PRO A 71 -5.65 -0.92 10.64
N PHE A 72 -6.71 -1.03 9.89
CA PHE A 72 -6.64 -1.36 8.47
C PHE A 72 -7.14 -0.19 7.62
N THR A 73 -6.63 -0.11 6.39
CA THR A 73 -7.31 0.58 5.30
C THR A 73 -7.66 -0.43 4.22
N PHE A 74 -8.84 -0.24 3.62
CA PHE A 74 -9.31 -1.01 2.48
C PHE A 74 -9.70 -0.05 1.36
N GLY A 75 -9.41 -0.43 0.13
CA GLY A 75 -9.71 0.42 -0.99
C GLY A 75 -9.36 -0.18 -2.34
N GLY A 76 -9.08 0.68 -3.29
CA GLY A 76 -8.67 0.30 -4.64
C GLY A 76 -7.61 1.23 -5.19
N ILE A 77 -6.82 0.71 -6.10
CA ILE A 77 -5.81 1.42 -6.86
C ILE A 77 -6.03 1.18 -8.35
N ALA A 78 -5.86 2.22 -9.14
CA ALA A 78 -5.80 2.12 -10.60
C ALA A 78 -4.51 2.79 -11.09
N GLY A 79 -3.91 2.21 -12.12
CA GLY A 79 -2.66 2.71 -12.66
C GLY A 79 -2.54 2.51 -14.16
N PHE A 80 -1.71 3.35 -14.77
CA PHE A 80 -1.33 3.26 -16.16
C PHE A 80 0.19 3.25 -16.28
N THR A 81 0.73 2.24 -16.94
CA THR A 81 2.17 2.05 -17.16
C THR A 81 2.53 2.34 -18.61
N PHE A 82 3.51 3.23 -18.79
CA PHE A 82 4.15 3.51 -20.06
C PHE A 82 5.40 2.62 -20.19
N ALA A 83 5.43 1.77 -21.20
CA ALA A 83 6.55 0.89 -21.48
C ALA A 83 7.02 1.03 -22.95
N SER A 84 8.27 0.70 -23.22
CA SER A 84 8.82 0.78 -24.59
C SER A 84 8.10 -0.13 -25.58
N GLY A 85 7.61 -1.28 -25.11
CA GLY A 85 6.91 -2.28 -25.91
C GLY A 85 5.40 -2.17 -25.93
N GLY A 86 4.79 -1.17 -25.27
CA GLY A 86 3.34 -1.02 -25.14
C GLY A 86 2.91 -0.25 -23.92
N SER A 87 1.69 -0.48 -23.47
CA SER A 87 1.16 0.10 -22.24
C SER A 87 0.41 -0.94 -21.42
N TYR A 88 0.23 -0.65 -20.12
CA TYR A 88 -0.52 -1.50 -19.19
C TYR A 88 -1.46 -0.64 -18.38
N ILE A 89 -2.65 -1.17 -18.11
CA ILE A 89 -3.61 -0.61 -17.17
C ILE A 89 -3.85 -1.64 -16.08
N ASN A 90 -3.83 -1.26 -14.83
CA ASN A 90 -4.21 -2.12 -13.73
C ASN A 90 -5.31 -1.50 -12.87
N VAL A 91 -6.14 -2.37 -12.29
CA VAL A 91 -7.16 -2.03 -11.30
C VAL A 91 -7.16 -3.13 -10.25
N ASP A 92 -6.88 -2.76 -9.00
CA ASP A 92 -6.71 -3.69 -7.91
C ASP A 92 -7.45 -3.23 -6.66
N ALA A 93 -8.04 -4.17 -5.94
CA ALA A 93 -8.43 -3.98 -4.55
C ALA A 93 -7.16 -4.02 -3.69
N LEU A 94 -7.13 -3.22 -2.63
CA LEU A 94 -6.01 -3.20 -1.71
C LEU A 94 -6.46 -3.23 -0.25
N ALA A 95 -5.62 -3.80 0.60
CA ALA A 95 -5.74 -3.79 2.04
C ALA A 95 -4.38 -3.49 2.65
N LYS A 96 -4.34 -2.60 3.64
CA LYS A 96 -3.13 -2.24 4.37
C LYS A 96 -3.35 -2.41 5.87
N TYR A 97 -2.33 -2.86 6.56
CA TYR A 97 -2.24 -2.84 8.01
C TYR A 97 -1.24 -1.76 8.42
N HIS A 98 -1.65 -0.87 9.32
CA HIS A 98 -0.86 0.27 9.76
C HIS A 98 -0.15 -0.02 11.08
N PHE A 99 1.12 0.39 11.17
CA PHE A 99 1.95 0.25 12.36
C PHE A 99 2.15 1.63 12.99
N ASN A 100 1.90 1.74 14.28
CA ASN A 100 2.20 2.96 15.00
C ASN A 100 3.55 2.85 15.72
N PHE A 101 4.48 3.72 15.39
CA PHE A 101 5.80 3.80 16.02
C PHE A 101 5.92 4.96 17.02
N GLY A 102 4.81 5.58 17.41
CA GLY A 102 4.82 6.70 18.37
C GLY A 102 5.36 8.01 17.79
N VAL A 103 5.43 8.13 16.46
CA VAL A 103 5.84 9.36 15.77
C VAL A 103 4.61 9.92 15.06
N GLU A 104 3.99 10.96 15.63
CA GLU A 104 2.71 11.51 15.17
C GLU A 104 2.57 11.73 13.65
N PRO A 105 3.53 12.34 12.94
CA PRO A 105 3.39 12.58 11.51
C PRO A 105 3.71 11.37 10.64
N LEU A 106 4.18 10.27 11.22
CA LEU A 106 4.63 9.09 10.46
C LEU A 106 3.61 7.96 10.55
N ASP A 107 3.10 7.56 9.41
CA ASP A 107 2.30 6.35 9.23
C ASP A 107 3.11 5.33 8.43
N VAL A 108 3.31 4.15 8.99
CA VAL A 108 4.03 3.04 8.35
C VAL A 108 3.07 1.87 8.19
N TYR A 109 3.09 1.21 7.04
CA TYR A 109 2.17 0.13 6.77
C TYR A 109 2.76 -0.97 5.89
N ALA A 110 2.13 -2.12 5.93
CA ALA A 110 2.29 -3.20 4.98
C ALA A 110 0.95 -3.50 4.33
N GLY A 111 0.95 -3.77 3.03
CA GLY A 111 -0.27 -3.99 2.28
C GLY A 111 -0.17 -5.11 1.27
N VAL A 112 -1.34 -5.55 0.85
CA VAL A 112 -1.54 -6.49 -0.26
C VAL A 112 -2.50 -5.90 -1.26
N MET A 113 -2.37 -6.30 -2.51
CA MET A 113 -3.27 -5.93 -3.59
C MET A 113 -3.64 -7.13 -4.44
N LEU A 114 -4.82 -7.09 -5.02
CA LEU A 114 -5.39 -8.17 -5.82
C LEU A 114 -6.35 -7.59 -6.86
N GLY A 115 -6.17 -7.95 -8.13
CA GLY A 115 -7.02 -7.43 -9.19
C GLY A 115 -6.67 -7.97 -10.56
N ALA A 116 -6.63 -7.08 -11.54
CA ALA A 116 -6.36 -7.43 -12.92
C ALA A 116 -5.56 -6.33 -13.63
N TYR A 117 -4.75 -6.75 -14.59
CA TYR A 117 -4.12 -5.84 -15.52
C TYR A 117 -4.41 -6.19 -16.98
N GLY A 118 -4.57 -5.17 -17.80
CA GLY A 118 -4.63 -5.26 -19.25
C GLY A 118 -3.28 -4.83 -19.85
N ALA A 119 -2.70 -5.67 -20.68
CA ALA A 119 -1.49 -5.37 -21.44
C ALA A 119 -1.87 -5.06 -22.90
N PHE A 120 -1.33 -3.97 -23.44
CA PHE A 120 -1.57 -3.47 -24.80
C PHE A 120 -0.21 -3.39 -25.53
N PRO A 121 0.38 -4.52 -25.92
CA PRO A 121 1.67 -4.55 -26.59
C PRO A 121 1.54 -4.02 -28.02
N ARG A 122 2.58 -3.33 -28.50
CA ARG A 122 2.61 -2.83 -29.89
C ARG A 122 2.66 -3.97 -30.88
N GLY A 123 1.70 -4.00 -31.82
CA GLY A 123 1.66 -5.00 -32.89
C GLY A 123 1.12 -6.38 -32.48
N TYR A 124 0.52 -6.50 -31.30
CA TYR A 124 -0.08 -7.74 -30.81
C TYR A 124 -1.44 -7.47 -30.18
N ASP A 125 -2.26 -8.51 -30.06
CA ASP A 125 -3.57 -8.42 -29.43
C ASP A 125 -3.47 -8.09 -27.93
N PRO A 126 -4.41 -7.32 -27.39
CA PRO A 126 -4.50 -7.05 -25.96
C PRO A 126 -4.64 -8.34 -25.14
N ARG A 127 -4.04 -8.34 -23.94
CA ARG A 127 -4.12 -9.47 -23.01
C ARG A 127 -4.54 -8.99 -21.64
N PHE A 128 -5.41 -9.76 -20.99
CA PHE A 128 -5.86 -9.50 -19.64
C PHE A 128 -5.36 -10.62 -18.73
N ASN A 129 -4.83 -10.26 -17.59
CA ASN A 129 -4.30 -11.20 -16.62
C ASN A 129 -4.68 -10.76 -15.21
N PHE A 130 -4.59 -11.72 -14.29
CA PHE A 130 -4.74 -11.47 -12.88
C PHE A 130 -3.52 -10.74 -12.32
N ASP A 131 -3.76 -9.75 -11.44
CA ASP A 131 -2.72 -9.00 -10.76
C ASP A 131 -2.77 -9.26 -9.25
N TYR A 132 -1.61 -9.33 -8.63
CA TYR A 132 -1.49 -9.45 -7.18
C TYR A 132 -0.14 -8.90 -6.74
N GLY A 133 -0.10 -8.39 -5.53
CA GLY A 133 1.14 -7.84 -5.01
C GLY A 133 1.14 -7.70 -3.50
N GLY A 134 2.33 -7.44 -2.99
CA GLY A 134 2.58 -7.08 -1.61
C GLY A 134 3.60 -5.95 -1.53
N PHE A 135 3.37 -5.01 -0.63
CA PHE A 135 4.19 -3.82 -0.52
C PHE A 135 4.27 -3.34 0.94
N VAL A 136 5.27 -2.54 1.20
CA VAL A 136 5.43 -1.78 2.43
C VAL A 136 5.54 -0.31 2.09
N GLY A 137 5.11 0.56 2.98
CA GLY A 137 5.18 1.98 2.74
C GLY A 137 5.20 2.80 4.01
N ALA A 138 5.55 4.06 3.83
CA ALA A 138 5.49 5.06 4.87
C ALA A 138 4.94 6.37 4.31
N THR A 139 4.03 6.99 5.06
CA THR A 139 3.50 8.32 4.78
C THR A 139 3.98 9.29 5.84
N TRP A 140 4.58 10.39 5.42
CA TRP A 140 4.89 11.52 6.28
C TRP A 140 3.83 12.60 6.08
N PHE A 141 3.02 12.84 7.11
CA PHE A 141 2.03 13.92 7.11
C PHE A 141 2.67 15.23 7.55
N PHE A 142 2.80 16.18 6.66
CA PHE A 142 3.28 17.54 6.98
C PHE A 142 2.16 18.49 7.42
N THR A 143 0.90 18.08 7.27
CA THR A 143 -0.29 18.66 7.91
C THR A 143 -1.20 17.53 8.35
N ASP A 144 -2.26 17.82 9.12
CA ASP A 144 -3.26 16.84 9.55
C ASP A 144 -3.95 16.11 8.36
N LYS A 145 -3.90 16.68 7.17
CA LYS A 145 -4.63 16.20 5.99
C LYS A 145 -3.74 15.88 4.78
N MET A 146 -2.50 16.35 4.76
CA MET A 146 -1.63 16.22 3.60
C MET A 146 -0.30 15.58 3.97
N GLY A 147 0.15 14.67 3.13
CA GLY A 147 1.40 13.96 3.31
C GLY A 147 2.05 13.54 2.00
N VAL A 148 3.25 13.03 2.13
CA VAL A 148 3.97 12.34 1.06
C VAL A 148 4.19 10.90 1.45
N THR A 149 4.02 10.01 0.51
CA THR A 149 4.11 8.57 0.70
C THR A 149 5.20 7.98 -0.17
N LEU A 150 5.99 7.08 0.39
CA LEU A 150 6.89 6.21 -0.34
C LEU A 150 6.50 4.77 -0.09
N GLU A 151 6.36 4.00 -1.16
CA GLU A 151 6.06 2.56 -1.12
C GLU A 151 7.10 1.78 -1.91
N GLY A 152 7.37 0.55 -1.48
CA GLY A 152 8.21 -0.40 -2.20
C GLY A 152 7.63 -1.80 -2.11
N GLY A 153 7.68 -2.55 -3.20
CA GLY A 153 7.15 -3.91 -3.26
C GLY A 153 6.85 -4.39 -4.68
N HIS A 154 5.94 -5.32 -4.80
CA HIS A 154 5.49 -5.83 -6.09
C HIS A 154 4.03 -5.39 -6.33
N PRO A 155 3.65 -4.92 -7.51
CA PRO A 155 4.43 -4.75 -8.74
C PRO A 155 5.24 -3.45 -8.82
N TYR A 156 5.09 -2.53 -7.87
CA TYR A 156 5.75 -1.22 -7.88
C TYR A 156 7.03 -1.28 -7.03
N TRP A 157 8.20 -1.25 -7.67
CA TRP A 157 9.46 -1.28 -6.95
C TRP A 157 9.68 -0.07 -6.06
N LEU A 158 9.34 1.11 -6.60
CA LEU A 158 9.36 2.36 -5.87
C LEU A 158 8.19 3.21 -6.36
N ASN A 159 7.32 3.59 -5.44
CA ASN A 159 6.14 4.40 -5.71
C ASN A 159 6.15 5.62 -4.79
N ALA A 160 6.18 6.80 -5.37
CA ALA A 160 6.08 8.07 -4.65
C ALA A 160 4.71 8.69 -4.89
N LYS A 161 4.02 9.06 -3.81
CA LYS A 161 2.64 9.55 -3.87
C LYS A 161 2.47 10.81 -3.03
N PHE A 162 1.59 11.66 -3.47
CA PHE A 162 0.96 12.68 -2.65
C PHE A 162 -0.30 12.10 -2.00
N THR A 163 -0.48 12.37 -0.71
CA THR A 163 -1.54 11.78 0.11
C THR A 163 -2.45 12.87 0.65
N LEU A 164 -3.74 12.69 0.48
CA LEU A 164 -4.80 13.52 1.07
C LEU A 164 -5.66 12.67 1.99
N LYS A 165 -5.97 13.19 3.18
CA LYS A 165 -6.83 12.58 4.20
C LYS A 165 -7.98 13.50 4.57
N PHE A 166 -9.20 12.98 4.64
CA PHE A 166 -10.41 13.74 4.99
C PHE A 166 -11.49 12.87 5.63
#